data_d657952a1f89592dfc5db155785c9ef7
#
_entry.id   d657952a1f89592dfc5db155785c9ef7
#
_cell.length_a   1.000
_cell.length_b   1.000
_cell.length_c   1.000
_cell.angle_alpha   90.00
_cell.angle_beta   90.00
_cell.angle_gamma   90.00
#
_symmetry.space_group_name_H-M   'P 1'
#
loop_
_entity.id
_entity.type
_entity.pdbx_description
1 polymer ?
#
loop_
_entity_poly.entity_id
_entity_poly.type
_entity_poly.pdbx_seq_one_letter_code
_entity_poly.pdbx_strand_id
1 'polypeptide(L)'
;MLHLDYRDARPIYEQVRDGLRKLMVTGVMQEGEKLPSVRALAASLAINPNTIQKAYEALEAEGYVYSVAGKGSFVAPQTGVDASHRKQLTEQWHNLTRELLYLGVDPKELCRFIEEQGGSKE
;
A
#
# COMPACT_ATOMS: atom_id res chain seq x y z
N MET A 1 6.11 14.90 -6.83
CA MET A 1 4.87 14.27 -6.41
C MET A 1 4.84 12.79 -6.75
N LEU A 2 4.05 12.32 -7.72
CA LEU A 2 4.13 10.92 -8.10
C LEU A 2 5.16 10.74 -9.21
N HIS A 3 6.11 9.86 -8.98
CA HIS A 3 7.12 9.53 -9.97
C HIS A 3 6.89 8.11 -10.44
N LEU A 4 6.55 7.97 -11.71
CA LEU A 4 6.30 6.67 -12.32
C LEU A 4 7.51 6.27 -13.13
N ASP A 5 7.95 5.03 -12.92
CA ASP A 5 9.09 4.48 -13.65
C ASP A 5 8.59 3.33 -14.53
N TYR A 6 8.54 3.59 -15.84
CA TYR A 6 8.09 2.58 -16.80
C TYR A 6 9.10 1.46 -17.01
N ARG A 7 10.31 1.62 -16.47
CA ARG A 7 11.33 0.57 -16.50
C ARG A 7 11.22 -0.39 -15.32
N ASP A 8 10.45 0.01 -14.30
CA ASP A 8 10.21 -0.84 -13.14
C ASP A 8 9.33 -2.03 -13.58
N ALA A 9 9.68 -3.23 -13.12
CA ALA A 9 8.91 -4.44 -13.45
C ALA A 9 7.53 -4.45 -12.84
N ARG A 10 7.29 -3.63 -11.80
CA ARG A 10 5.98 -3.59 -11.15
C ARG A 10 4.95 -2.91 -12.04
N PRO A 11 3.70 -3.38 -12.03
CA PRO A 11 2.63 -2.73 -12.77
C PRO A 11 2.48 -1.26 -12.37
N ILE A 12 2.06 -0.43 -13.31
CA ILE A 12 1.90 1.01 -13.07
C ILE A 12 0.91 1.29 -11.95
N TYR A 13 -0.18 0.50 -11.85
CA TYR A 13 -1.17 0.74 -10.79
C TYR A 13 -0.55 0.58 -9.40
N GLU A 14 0.40 -0.33 -9.23
CA GLU A 14 1.07 -0.50 -7.94
C GLU A 14 1.94 0.70 -7.61
N GLN A 15 2.59 1.27 -8.61
CA GLN A 15 3.41 2.47 -8.40
C GLN A 15 2.53 3.66 -8.01
N VAL A 16 1.37 3.81 -8.64
CA VAL A 16 0.41 4.87 -8.29
C VAL A 16 -0.09 4.66 -6.86
N ARG A 17 -0.50 3.44 -6.54
CA ARG A 17 -0.96 3.09 -5.19
C ARG A 17 0.10 3.42 -4.14
N ASP A 18 1.33 2.97 -4.37
CA ASP A 18 2.43 3.16 -3.42
C ASP A 18 2.77 4.63 -3.25
N GLY A 19 2.76 5.40 -4.34
CA GLY A 19 3.02 6.83 -4.30
C GLY A 19 1.97 7.58 -3.50
N LEU A 20 0.70 7.28 -3.72
CA LEU A 20 -0.40 7.90 -2.98
C LEU A 20 -0.35 7.50 -1.50
N ARG A 21 -0.11 6.23 -1.23
CA ARG A 21 0.00 5.74 0.15
C ARG A 21 1.11 6.47 0.90
N LYS A 22 2.25 6.68 0.24
CA LYS A 22 3.36 7.40 0.85
C LYS A 22 2.96 8.84 1.20
N LEU A 23 2.22 9.52 0.33
CA LEU A 23 1.75 10.87 0.61
C LEU A 23 0.81 10.90 1.82
N MET A 24 0.00 9.87 1.99
CA MET A 24 -0.91 9.75 3.12
C MET A 24 -0.16 9.45 4.42
N VAL A 25 0.76 8.51 4.38
CA VAL A 25 1.52 8.10 5.57
C VAL A 25 2.42 9.23 6.07
N THR A 26 3.00 10.00 5.16
CA THR A 26 3.88 11.12 5.53
C THR A 26 3.13 12.39 5.87
N GLY A 27 1.81 12.41 5.73
CA GLY A 27 1.00 13.58 6.08
C GLY A 27 0.87 14.64 5.01
N VAL A 28 1.46 14.43 3.83
CA VAL A 28 1.31 15.36 2.70
C VAL A 28 -0.15 15.41 2.26
N MET A 29 -0.81 14.24 2.20
CA MET A 29 -2.24 14.15 2.05
C MET A 29 -2.83 13.85 3.42
N GLN A 30 -3.70 14.73 3.90
CA GLN A 30 -4.22 14.66 5.26
C GLN A 30 -5.52 13.86 5.34
N GLU A 31 -5.80 13.35 6.53
CA GLU A 31 -7.05 12.66 6.83
C GLU A 31 -8.24 13.52 6.44
N GLY A 32 -9.19 12.93 5.73
CA GLY A 32 -10.39 13.61 5.26
C GLY A 32 -10.21 14.39 3.97
N GLU A 33 -8.99 14.49 3.47
CA GLU A 33 -8.73 15.19 2.22
C GLU A 33 -9.30 14.39 1.05
N LYS A 34 -9.94 15.09 0.12
CA LYS A 34 -10.53 14.45 -1.06
C LYS A 34 -9.45 14.16 -2.09
N LEU A 35 -9.43 12.94 -2.60
CA LEU A 35 -8.55 12.57 -3.69
C LEU A 35 -9.04 13.17 -5.00
N PRO A 36 -8.13 13.43 -5.95
CA PRO A 36 -8.55 13.82 -7.30
C PRO A 36 -9.45 12.74 -7.89
N SER A 37 -10.35 13.11 -8.78
CA SER A 37 -11.16 12.12 -9.47
C SER A 37 -10.24 11.20 -10.31
N VAL A 38 -10.71 9.98 -10.56
CA VAL A 38 -9.96 9.03 -11.39
C VAL A 38 -9.58 9.65 -12.72
N ARG A 39 -10.53 10.35 -13.37
CA ARG A 39 -10.27 10.98 -14.66
C ARG A 39 -9.24 12.10 -14.55
N ALA A 40 -9.34 12.92 -13.51
CA ALA A 40 -8.42 14.05 -13.34
C ALA A 40 -6.99 13.56 -13.11
N LEU A 41 -6.82 12.56 -12.25
CA LEU A 41 -5.48 12.01 -11.99
C LEU A 41 -4.94 11.30 -13.22
N ALA A 42 -5.77 10.53 -13.91
CA ALA A 42 -5.36 9.85 -15.14
C ALA A 42 -4.89 10.84 -16.21
N ALA A 43 -5.62 11.93 -16.37
CA ALA A 43 -5.23 12.98 -17.33
C ALA A 43 -3.92 13.63 -16.93
N SER A 44 -3.76 13.93 -15.65
CA SER A 44 -2.56 14.59 -15.15
C SER A 44 -1.31 13.71 -15.28
N LEU A 45 -1.45 12.41 -15.14
CA LEU A 45 -0.33 11.47 -15.25
C LEU A 45 -0.20 10.86 -16.66
N ALA A 46 -1.12 11.17 -17.55
CA ALA A 46 -1.18 10.61 -18.91
C ALA A 46 -1.26 9.07 -18.87
N ILE A 47 -2.14 8.56 -18.02
CA ILE A 47 -2.32 7.12 -17.80
C ILE A 47 -3.78 6.75 -18.04
N ASN A 48 -4.01 5.47 -18.38
CA ASN A 48 -5.36 4.94 -18.56
C ASN A 48 -6.15 5.07 -17.25
N PRO A 49 -7.39 5.63 -17.30
CA PRO A 49 -8.23 5.74 -16.11
C PRO A 49 -8.46 4.41 -15.38
N ASN A 50 -8.50 3.29 -16.10
CA ASN A 50 -8.67 1.98 -15.48
C ASN A 50 -7.52 1.63 -14.55
N THR A 51 -6.30 2.08 -14.88
CA THR A 51 -5.12 1.88 -14.04
C THR A 51 -5.26 2.68 -12.74
N ILE A 52 -5.75 3.91 -12.83
CA ILE A 52 -5.98 4.74 -11.65
C ILE A 52 -7.10 4.15 -10.79
N GLN A 53 -8.18 3.70 -11.44
CA GLN A 53 -9.29 3.06 -10.71
C GLN A 53 -8.81 1.87 -9.92
N LYS A 54 -7.95 1.04 -10.52
CA LYS A 54 -7.38 -0.13 -9.86
C LYS A 54 -6.54 0.25 -8.65
N ALA A 55 -5.76 1.32 -8.76
CA ALA A 55 -4.96 1.82 -7.64
C ALA A 55 -5.86 2.30 -6.49
N TYR A 56 -6.93 3.03 -6.82
CA TYR A 56 -7.86 3.52 -5.80
C TYR A 56 -8.59 2.37 -5.10
N GLU A 57 -8.99 1.35 -5.85
CA GLU A 57 -9.63 0.17 -5.28
C GLU A 57 -8.69 -0.56 -4.32
N ALA A 58 -7.41 -0.65 -4.68
CA ALA A 58 -6.42 -1.27 -3.80
C ALA A 58 -6.25 -0.48 -2.51
N LEU A 59 -6.19 0.85 -2.60
CA LEU A 59 -6.07 1.71 -1.41
C LEU A 59 -7.31 1.58 -0.52
N GLU A 60 -8.48 1.48 -1.11
CA GLU A 60 -9.72 1.30 -0.35
C GLU A 60 -9.72 -0.06 0.35
N ALA A 61 -9.30 -1.12 -0.35
CA ALA A 61 -9.22 -2.45 0.24
C ALA A 61 -8.25 -2.51 1.41
N GLU A 62 -7.17 -1.71 1.36
CA GLU A 62 -6.19 -1.64 2.44
C GLU A 62 -6.59 -0.68 3.56
N GLY A 63 -7.68 0.06 3.40
CA GLY A 63 -8.17 0.97 4.43
C GLY A 63 -7.58 2.36 4.40
N TYR A 64 -6.80 2.72 3.37
CA TYR A 64 -6.22 4.06 3.27
C TYR A 64 -7.21 5.09 2.74
N VAL A 65 -8.22 4.63 2.03
CA VAL A 65 -9.20 5.48 1.35
C VAL A 65 -10.60 4.95 1.62
N TYR A 66 -11.57 5.85 1.74
CA TYR A 66 -12.97 5.46 1.77
C TYR A 66 -13.73 6.27 0.72
N SER A 67 -14.77 5.66 0.15
CA SER A 67 -15.59 6.27 -0.89
C SER A 67 -16.92 6.70 -0.30
N VAL A 68 -17.39 7.89 -0.73
CA VAL A 68 -18.70 8.38 -0.39
C VAL A 68 -19.48 8.57 -1.68
N ALA A 69 -20.59 7.87 -1.82
CA ALA A 69 -21.40 7.91 -3.04
C ALA A 69 -21.76 9.34 -3.41
N GLY A 70 -21.52 9.71 -4.68
CA GLY A 70 -21.80 11.03 -5.18
C GLY A 70 -20.81 12.11 -4.76
N LYS A 71 -19.85 11.81 -3.90
CA LYS A 71 -18.91 12.81 -3.40
C LYS A 71 -17.45 12.50 -3.73
N GLY A 72 -17.08 11.23 -3.87
CA GLY A 72 -15.74 10.82 -4.26
C GLY A 72 -15.03 10.00 -3.21
N SER A 73 -13.71 9.97 -3.30
CA SER A 73 -12.83 9.20 -2.42
C SER A 73 -12.05 10.14 -1.51
N PHE A 74 -11.86 9.72 -0.27
CA PHE A 74 -11.24 10.54 0.78
C PHE A 74 -10.20 9.75 1.54
N VAL A 75 -9.21 10.45 2.08
CA VAL A 75 -8.16 9.83 2.89
C VAL A 75 -8.74 9.39 4.23
N ALA A 76 -8.56 8.12 4.55
CA ALA A 76 -9.08 7.53 5.80
C ALA A 76 -8.17 7.87 6.99
N PRO A 77 -8.70 7.76 8.23
CA PRO A 77 -7.90 7.95 9.44
C PRO A 77 -6.76 6.94 9.52
N GLN A 78 -5.59 7.37 9.92
CA GLN A 78 -4.39 6.55 9.97
C GLN A 78 -4.49 5.38 10.96
N THR A 79 -5.18 5.58 12.08
CA THR A 79 -5.27 4.52 13.10
C THR A 79 -5.91 3.25 12.57
N GLY A 80 -6.98 3.40 11.77
CA GLY A 80 -7.64 2.25 11.17
C GLY A 80 -6.78 1.57 10.10
N VAL A 81 -6.04 2.37 9.36
CA VAL A 81 -5.14 1.89 8.32
C VAL A 81 -4.05 1.02 8.90
N ASP A 82 -3.39 1.49 9.96
CA ASP A 82 -2.29 0.75 10.57
C ASP A 82 -2.73 -0.63 11.04
N ALA A 83 -3.90 -0.72 11.65
CA ALA A 83 -4.42 -2.00 12.14
C ALA A 83 -4.72 -2.97 10.99
N SER A 84 -5.38 -2.48 9.95
CA SER A 84 -5.75 -3.28 8.79
C SER A 84 -4.51 -3.77 8.03
N HIS A 85 -3.60 -2.86 7.77
CA HIS A 85 -2.36 -3.18 7.05
C HIS A 85 -1.50 -4.17 7.82
N ARG A 86 -1.38 -3.97 9.13
CA ARG A 86 -0.63 -4.88 9.99
C ARG A 86 -1.22 -6.28 9.94
N LYS A 87 -2.53 -6.39 9.97
CA LYS A 87 -3.21 -7.68 9.90
C LYS A 87 -2.89 -8.40 8.59
N GLN A 88 -2.97 -7.69 7.47
CA GLN A 88 -2.68 -8.26 6.16
C GLN A 88 -1.23 -8.76 6.08
N LEU A 89 -0.29 -7.94 6.53
CA LEU A 89 1.12 -8.30 6.52
C LEU A 89 1.40 -9.50 7.42
N THR A 90 0.75 -9.56 8.58
CA THR A 90 0.91 -10.69 9.49
C THR A 90 0.42 -11.99 8.86
N GLU A 91 -0.70 -11.95 8.17
CA GLU A 91 -1.23 -13.12 7.48
C GLU A 91 -0.27 -13.60 6.37
N GLN A 92 0.26 -12.65 5.59
CA GLN A 92 1.25 -12.97 4.55
C GLN A 92 2.50 -13.58 5.16
N TRP A 93 2.97 -13.03 6.27
CA TRP A 93 4.14 -13.54 6.95
C TRP A 93 3.93 -14.96 7.45
N HIS A 94 2.76 -15.24 8.02
CA HIS A 94 2.43 -16.60 8.47
C HIS A 94 2.49 -17.60 7.31
N ASN A 95 1.91 -17.22 6.17
CA ASN A 95 1.87 -18.10 5.01
C ASN A 95 3.27 -18.35 4.44
N LEU A 96 4.06 -17.29 4.30
CA LEU A 96 5.42 -17.40 3.78
C LEU A 96 6.30 -18.22 4.72
N THR A 97 6.14 -18.02 6.02
CA THR A 97 6.90 -18.77 7.02
C THR A 97 6.60 -20.26 6.92
N ARG A 98 5.32 -20.63 6.80
CA ARG A 98 4.95 -22.04 6.66
C ARG A 98 5.59 -22.66 5.43
N GLU A 99 5.58 -21.93 4.30
CA GLU A 99 6.19 -22.44 3.07
C GLU A 99 7.69 -22.61 3.21
N LEU A 100 8.38 -21.66 3.83
CA LEU A 100 9.82 -21.74 4.03
C LEU A 100 10.19 -22.92 4.92
N LEU A 101 9.44 -23.14 5.99
CA LEU A 101 9.67 -24.28 6.87
C LEU A 101 9.42 -25.58 6.15
N TYR A 102 8.39 -25.65 5.32
CA TYR A 102 8.08 -26.82 4.50
C TYR A 102 9.24 -27.15 3.56
N LEU A 103 9.90 -26.10 3.02
CA LEU A 103 11.02 -26.27 2.10
C LEU A 103 12.34 -26.54 2.81
N GLY A 104 12.33 -26.65 4.12
CA GLY A 104 13.50 -27.06 4.88
C GLY A 104 14.33 -25.93 5.46
N VAL A 105 13.85 -24.70 5.46
CA VAL A 105 14.58 -23.58 6.06
C VAL A 105 14.58 -23.76 7.59
N ASP A 106 15.75 -23.58 8.20
CA ASP A 106 15.90 -23.72 9.65
C ASP A 106 15.17 -22.60 10.37
N PRO A 107 14.26 -22.94 11.32
CA PRO A 107 13.56 -21.92 12.11
C PRO A 107 14.50 -20.93 12.80
N LYS A 108 15.67 -21.36 13.21
CA LYS A 108 16.65 -20.49 13.86
C LYS A 108 17.15 -19.41 12.91
N GLU A 109 17.27 -19.74 11.64
CA GLU A 109 17.67 -18.79 10.62
C GLU A 109 16.63 -17.69 10.47
N LEU A 110 15.36 -18.06 10.47
CA LEU A 110 14.26 -17.09 10.38
C LEU A 110 14.22 -16.19 11.60
N CYS A 111 14.37 -16.78 12.77
CA CYS A 111 14.40 -16.02 14.02
C CYS A 111 15.56 -15.03 14.06
N ARG A 112 16.71 -15.44 13.60
CA ARG A 112 17.90 -14.59 13.56
C ARG A 112 17.65 -13.38 12.66
N PHE A 113 17.06 -13.60 11.52
CA PHE A 113 16.74 -12.50 10.59
C PHE A 113 15.81 -11.49 11.25
N ILE A 114 14.76 -11.98 11.92
CA ILE A 114 13.81 -11.12 12.61
C ILE A 114 14.49 -10.29 13.69
N GLU A 115 15.34 -10.93 14.49
CA GLU A 115 16.05 -10.25 15.56
C GLU A 115 16.98 -9.15 15.05
N GLU A 116 17.66 -9.42 13.93
CA GLU A 116 18.55 -8.44 13.32
C GLU A 116 17.77 -7.20 12.86
N GLN A 117 16.59 -7.41 12.29
CA GLN A 117 15.75 -6.30 11.83
C GLN A 117 15.20 -5.50 13.02
N GLY A 118 14.75 -6.20 14.04
CA GLY A 118 14.22 -5.56 15.24
C GLY A 118 15.26 -4.74 15.99
N GLY A 119 16.48 -5.24 16.06
CA GLY A 119 17.55 -4.55 16.76
C GLY A 119 17.95 -3.23 16.11
N SER A 120 17.67 -3.07 14.83
CA SER A 120 18.05 -1.86 14.09
C SER A 120 17.15 -0.65 14.39
N LYS A 121 16.10 -0.85 15.17
CA LYS A 121 15.17 0.23 15.51
C LYS A 121 15.65 1.15 16.63
N GLU A 122 16.70 0.78 17.27
CA GLU A 122 17.23 1.59 18.39
C GLU A 122 18.23 2.69 17.98
#